data_d21b04d55f250a210e2a3420a2c43aa4
#
_entry.id   d21b04d55f250a210e2a3420a2c43aa4
#
_cell.length_a   1.000
_cell.length_b   1.000
_cell.length_c   1.000
_cell.angle_alpha   90.00
_cell.angle_beta   90.00
_cell.angle_gamma   90.00
#
_symmetry.space_group_name_H-M   'P 1'
#
loop_
_entity.id
_entity.type
_entity.pdbx_description
1 polymer ?
#
loop_
_entity_poly.entity_id
_entity_poly.type
_entity_poly.pdbx_seq_one_letter_code
_entity_poly.pdbx_strand_id
1 'polypeptide(L)'
;MNILEKVQKDGLIFDGAMGSILISKGIKGAEAPELWNLTRPDIIRDIHRSYYDAGSDVASANTYGASSIKLKKMGVTQSVEDLNRAGVKIARQVCGPGQYVAGELGSLGDMLSPMGPVSFDEAVDCFAQQAGFLEDEGVDVFLIETIFDINIALAAIKAVRSVSDKPAFCSLTFKKMVKGFFTIFGSSPRDSMKLLGDAGASAVGARSEERRVG
;
A
#
# COMPACT_ATOMS: atom_id res chain seq x y z
N MET A 1 11.71 -14.48 -14.12
CA MET A 1 10.34 -14.17 -14.57
C MET A 1 9.98 -12.83 -13.95
N ASN A 2 9.46 -11.89 -14.72
CA ASN A 2 8.98 -10.64 -14.15
C ASN A 2 7.64 -10.85 -13.43
N ILE A 3 7.25 -9.92 -12.56
CA ILE A 3 6.06 -10.09 -11.72
C ILE A 3 4.76 -10.20 -12.54
N LEU A 4 4.63 -9.51 -13.68
CA LEU A 4 3.43 -9.58 -14.52
C LEU A 4 3.32 -10.93 -15.25
N GLU A 5 4.45 -11.48 -15.70
CA GLU A 5 4.48 -12.85 -16.26
C GLU A 5 4.05 -13.89 -15.22
N LYS A 6 4.51 -13.72 -13.95
CA LYS A 6 4.13 -14.59 -12.85
C LYS A 6 2.62 -14.50 -12.58
N VAL A 7 2.06 -13.26 -12.52
CA VAL A 7 0.61 -13.03 -12.35
C VAL A 7 -0.21 -13.77 -13.41
N GLN A 8 0.20 -13.66 -14.68
CA GLN A 8 -0.55 -14.24 -15.79
C GLN A 8 -0.49 -15.76 -15.81
N LYS A 9 0.64 -16.33 -15.41
CA LYS A 9 0.88 -17.77 -15.48
C LYS A 9 0.33 -18.52 -14.26
N ASP A 10 0.68 -18.05 -13.07
CA ASP A 10 0.49 -18.80 -11.82
C ASP A 10 -0.35 -18.05 -10.79
N GLY A 11 -0.59 -16.75 -10.99
CA GLY A 11 -1.06 -15.86 -9.95
C GLY A 11 0.05 -15.44 -8.97
N LEU A 12 -0.31 -14.64 -7.98
CA LEU A 12 0.57 -14.20 -6.89
C LEU A 12 -0.14 -14.34 -5.54
N ILE A 13 0.59 -14.81 -4.56
CA ILE A 13 0.16 -14.81 -3.16
C ILE A 13 0.89 -13.66 -2.46
N PHE A 14 0.13 -12.66 -2.03
CA PHE A 14 0.65 -11.60 -1.19
C PHE A 14 0.72 -12.04 0.26
N ASP A 15 1.54 -11.36 1.04
CA ASP A 15 1.62 -11.52 2.47
C ASP A 15 0.32 -11.08 3.17
N GLY A 16 0.26 -11.34 4.47
CA GLY A 16 -0.90 -10.98 5.30
C GLY A 16 -0.69 -9.67 6.08
N ALA A 17 -1.58 -9.44 7.03
CA ALA A 17 -1.64 -8.20 7.78
C ALA A 17 -0.40 -7.95 8.66
N MET A 18 0.33 -6.88 8.39
CA MET A 18 1.42 -6.38 9.23
C MET A 18 0.88 -5.85 10.57
N GLY A 19 -0.12 -4.98 10.54
CA GLY A 19 -0.60 -4.25 11.72
C GLY A 19 -1.05 -5.14 12.87
N SER A 20 -1.78 -6.23 12.61
CA SER A 20 -2.25 -7.15 13.65
C SER A 20 -1.09 -7.87 14.35
N ILE A 21 -0.04 -8.21 13.61
CA ILE A 21 1.16 -8.82 14.19
C ILE A 21 1.91 -7.80 15.04
N LEU A 22 2.05 -6.55 14.57
CA LEU A 22 2.69 -5.49 15.35
C LEU A 22 1.96 -5.22 16.67
N ILE A 23 0.62 -5.24 16.65
CA ILE A 23 -0.20 -5.14 17.87
C ILE A 23 0.14 -6.28 18.84
N SER A 24 0.22 -7.51 18.36
CA SER A 24 0.61 -8.67 19.18
C SER A 24 2.04 -8.58 19.72
N LYS A 25 2.90 -7.82 19.06
CA LYS A 25 4.28 -7.55 19.47
C LYS A 25 4.43 -6.30 20.35
N GLY A 26 3.31 -5.61 20.65
CA GLY A 26 3.25 -4.53 21.64
C GLY A 26 3.36 -3.12 21.07
N ILE A 27 3.12 -2.92 19.76
CA ILE A 27 2.97 -1.55 19.24
C ILE A 27 1.78 -0.86 19.90
N LYS A 28 1.95 0.39 20.26
CA LYS A 28 0.86 1.17 20.88
C LYS A 28 -0.08 1.71 19.80
N GLY A 29 -1.38 1.75 20.08
CA GLY A 29 -2.41 2.09 19.10
C GLY A 29 -2.32 3.48 18.43
N ALA A 30 -1.54 4.40 19.00
CA ALA A 30 -1.26 5.72 18.42
C ALA A 30 0.10 5.81 17.72
N GLU A 31 0.91 4.75 17.77
CA GLU A 31 2.24 4.74 17.16
C GLU A 31 2.15 4.39 15.68
N ALA A 32 2.89 5.13 14.84
CA ALA A 32 2.99 4.80 13.43
C ALA A 32 3.78 3.50 13.25
N PRO A 33 3.21 2.47 12.61
CA PRO A 33 3.89 1.19 12.38
C PRO A 33 5.24 1.34 11.67
N GLU A 34 5.34 2.32 10.81
CA GLU A 34 6.53 2.61 10.00
C GLU A 34 7.74 3.05 10.83
N LEU A 35 7.53 3.57 12.04
CA LEU A 35 8.62 3.88 12.98
C LEU A 35 9.45 2.64 13.35
N TRP A 36 8.83 1.45 13.32
CA TRP A 36 9.54 0.21 13.61
C TRP A 36 10.51 -0.21 12.52
N ASN A 37 10.41 0.37 11.32
CA ASN A 37 11.45 0.21 10.30
C ASN A 37 12.82 0.70 10.77
N LEU A 38 12.84 1.72 11.65
CA LEU A 38 14.07 2.29 12.21
C LEU A 38 14.35 1.80 13.63
N THR A 39 13.30 1.65 14.45
CA THR A 39 13.47 1.38 15.88
C THR A 39 13.48 -0.11 16.23
N ARG A 40 12.82 -0.94 15.41
CA ARG A 40 12.71 -2.40 15.61
C ARG A 40 12.78 -3.18 14.28
N PRO A 41 13.82 -2.94 13.46
CA PRO A 41 13.93 -3.53 12.12
C PRO A 41 13.94 -5.07 12.15
N ASP A 42 14.45 -5.67 13.24
CA ASP A 42 14.48 -7.12 13.39
C ASP A 42 13.09 -7.73 13.43
N ILE A 43 12.15 -7.08 14.12
CA ILE A 43 10.75 -7.56 14.20
C ILE A 43 10.10 -7.49 12.82
N ILE A 44 10.27 -6.37 12.08
CA ILE A 44 9.73 -6.21 10.74
C ILE A 44 10.30 -7.26 9.80
N ARG A 45 11.63 -7.49 9.85
CA ARG A 45 12.32 -8.51 9.05
C ARG A 45 11.77 -9.91 9.32
N ASP A 46 11.59 -10.25 10.60
CA ASP A 46 11.09 -11.58 10.97
C ASP A 46 9.64 -11.80 10.54
N ILE A 47 8.82 -10.75 10.53
CA ILE A 47 7.45 -10.81 9.97
C ILE A 47 7.50 -11.12 8.47
N HIS A 48 8.29 -10.36 7.68
CA HIS A 48 8.42 -10.62 6.24
C HIS A 48 8.94 -12.04 5.98
N ARG A 49 9.97 -12.47 6.72
CA ARG A 49 10.49 -13.84 6.60
C ARG A 49 9.40 -14.87 6.84
N SER A 50 8.61 -14.71 7.90
CA SER A 50 7.57 -15.68 8.24
C SER A 50 6.51 -15.81 7.15
N TYR A 51 6.17 -14.72 6.45
CA TYR A 51 5.26 -14.76 5.33
C TYR A 51 5.86 -15.44 4.09
N TYR A 52 7.11 -15.16 3.76
CA TYR A 52 7.79 -15.86 2.68
C TYR A 52 7.95 -17.35 2.97
N ASP A 53 8.30 -17.72 4.20
CA ASP A 53 8.40 -19.12 4.64
C ASP A 53 7.04 -19.85 4.59
N ALA A 54 5.94 -19.11 4.78
CA ALA A 54 4.58 -19.62 4.63
C ALA A 54 4.11 -19.75 3.18
N GLY A 55 4.92 -19.28 2.20
CA GLY A 55 4.65 -19.44 0.78
C GLY A 55 4.13 -18.19 0.06
N SER A 56 4.27 -16.98 0.67
CA SER A 56 3.98 -15.75 -0.05
C SER A 56 4.98 -15.53 -1.18
N ASP A 57 4.49 -15.11 -2.34
CA ASP A 57 5.32 -14.68 -3.48
C ASP A 57 5.79 -13.24 -3.30
N VAL A 58 4.99 -12.40 -2.60
CA VAL A 58 5.22 -10.97 -2.44
C VAL A 58 5.12 -10.58 -0.97
N ALA A 59 6.08 -9.83 -0.46
CA ALA A 59 5.95 -9.12 0.81
C ALA A 59 5.69 -7.62 0.56
N SER A 60 4.68 -7.09 1.22
CA SER A 60 4.36 -5.66 1.25
C SER A 60 5.26 -4.97 2.27
N ALA A 61 6.16 -4.10 1.81
CA ALA A 61 7.03 -3.33 2.70
C ALA A 61 6.19 -2.54 3.72
N ASN A 62 6.68 -2.42 4.95
CA ASN A 62 5.97 -1.67 6.00
C ASN A 62 6.01 -0.16 5.74
N THR A 63 5.31 0.28 4.68
CA THR A 63 5.29 1.66 4.17
C THR A 63 3.87 2.21 3.94
N TYR A 64 2.83 1.46 4.30
CA TYR A 64 1.42 1.82 4.08
C TYR A 64 1.06 3.24 4.53
N GLY A 65 1.53 3.66 5.69
CA GLY A 65 1.26 4.97 6.26
C GLY A 65 2.42 5.96 6.16
N ALA A 66 3.48 5.64 5.39
CA ALA A 66 4.70 6.43 5.33
C ALA A 66 4.62 7.65 4.40
N SER A 67 3.42 8.18 4.12
CA SER A 67 3.25 9.43 3.38
C SER A 67 3.49 10.66 4.27
N SER A 68 4.00 11.74 3.70
CA SER A 68 4.31 12.96 4.46
C SER A 68 3.09 13.57 5.15
N ILE A 69 1.92 13.54 4.51
CA ILE A 69 0.67 14.04 5.09
C ILE A 69 0.29 13.20 6.31
N LYS A 70 0.29 11.87 6.18
CA LYS A 70 -0.14 10.99 7.27
C LYS A 70 0.84 10.99 8.44
N LEU A 71 2.14 10.93 8.17
CA LEU A 71 3.16 10.99 9.22
C LEU A 71 3.11 12.30 10.00
N LYS A 72 2.95 13.43 9.29
CA LYS A 72 2.77 14.76 9.93
C LYS A 72 1.55 14.78 10.85
N LYS A 73 0.42 14.22 10.39
CA LYS A 73 -0.82 14.14 11.18
C LYS A 73 -0.66 13.28 12.43
N MET A 74 0.16 12.23 12.36
CA MET A 74 0.49 11.37 13.50
C MET A 74 1.58 11.96 14.41
N GLY A 75 2.13 13.14 14.10
CA GLY A 75 3.17 13.79 14.88
C GLY A 75 4.55 13.10 14.76
N VAL A 76 4.76 12.33 13.70
CA VAL A 76 6.05 11.67 13.42
C VAL A 76 7.05 12.72 12.96
N THR A 77 8.22 12.75 13.59
CA THR A 77 9.32 13.70 13.31
C THR A 77 10.46 13.09 12.51
N GLN A 78 10.48 11.76 12.37
CA GLN A 78 11.46 11.05 11.57
C GLN A 78 11.28 11.35 10.08
N SER A 79 12.38 11.24 9.35
CA SER A 79 12.41 11.48 7.90
C SER A 79 11.45 10.53 7.17
N VAL A 80 10.58 11.11 6.33
CA VAL A 80 9.70 10.35 5.42
C VAL A 80 10.51 9.43 4.52
N GLU A 81 11.65 9.93 4.01
CA GLU A 81 12.59 9.19 3.19
C GLU A 81 13.16 7.98 3.94
N ASP A 82 13.70 8.20 5.14
CA ASP A 82 14.34 7.13 5.92
C ASP A 82 13.35 6.00 6.26
N LEU A 83 12.10 6.35 6.62
CA LEU A 83 11.06 5.38 6.93
C LEU A 83 10.69 4.51 5.73
N ASN A 84 10.52 5.12 4.55
CA ASN A 84 10.19 4.40 3.32
C ASN A 84 11.35 3.52 2.86
N ARG A 85 12.56 4.09 2.78
CA ARG A 85 13.76 3.35 2.36
C ARG A 85 14.05 2.17 3.29
N ALA A 86 13.97 2.37 4.60
CA ALA A 86 14.20 1.30 5.57
C ALA A 86 13.16 0.17 5.42
N GLY A 87 11.88 0.50 5.22
CA GLY A 87 10.83 -0.50 5.01
C GLY A 87 11.13 -1.44 3.84
N VAL A 88 11.50 -0.87 2.69
CA VAL A 88 11.86 -1.68 1.49
C VAL A 88 13.14 -2.48 1.72
N LYS A 89 14.18 -1.87 2.29
CA LYS A 89 15.46 -2.57 2.60
C LYS A 89 15.25 -3.79 3.47
N ILE A 90 14.41 -3.67 4.51
CA ILE A 90 14.15 -4.78 5.42
C ILE A 90 13.46 -5.95 4.70
N ALA A 91 12.41 -5.66 3.90
CA ALA A 91 11.73 -6.67 3.11
C ALA A 91 12.69 -7.35 2.12
N ARG A 92 13.54 -6.57 1.45
CA ARG A 92 14.52 -7.06 0.47
C ARG A 92 15.58 -7.97 1.10
N GLN A 93 15.97 -7.78 2.37
CA GLN A 93 16.93 -8.63 3.07
C GLN A 93 16.51 -10.10 3.19
N VAL A 94 15.22 -10.37 3.15
CA VAL A 94 14.65 -11.72 3.31
C VAL A 94 13.93 -12.22 2.06
N CYS A 95 13.89 -11.42 1.00
CA CYS A 95 13.34 -11.77 -0.30
C CYS A 95 14.28 -12.73 -1.02
N GLY A 96 13.82 -13.93 -1.29
CA GLY A 96 14.57 -14.98 -1.98
C GLY A 96 14.34 -15.00 -3.51
N PRO A 97 15.01 -15.92 -4.22
CA PRO A 97 14.81 -16.09 -5.65
C PRO A 97 13.35 -16.43 -6.00
N GLY A 98 12.77 -15.66 -6.94
CA GLY A 98 11.37 -15.85 -7.37
C GLY A 98 10.33 -15.20 -6.46
N GLN A 99 10.77 -14.51 -5.41
CA GLN A 99 9.95 -13.67 -4.56
C GLN A 99 10.09 -12.19 -4.93
N TYR A 100 9.16 -11.35 -4.50
CA TYR A 100 9.05 -9.94 -4.87
C TYR A 100 8.77 -9.07 -3.64
N VAL A 101 9.14 -7.80 -3.73
CA VAL A 101 8.84 -6.77 -2.72
C VAL A 101 7.88 -5.74 -3.32
N ALA A 102 6.74 -5.54 -2.68
CA ALA A 102 5.82 -4.46 -3.01
C ALA A 102 6.11 -3.22 -2.17
N GLY A 103 6.17 -2.06 -2.82
CA GLY A 103 6.13 -0.76 -2.16
C GLY A 103 4.67 -0.39 -1.89
N GLU A 104 4.30 -0.31 -0.62
CA GLU A 104 2.91 -0.12 -0.23
C GLU A 104 2.58 1.37 -0.06
N LEU A 105 1.49 1.82 -0.71
CA LEU A 105 0.91 3.15 -0.59
C LEU A 105 -0.53 3.00 -0.08
N GLY A 106 -0.77 3.53 1.10
CA GLY A 106 -2.09 3.46 1.73
C GLY A 106 -2.83 4.79 1.72
N SER A 107 -3.80 4.91 2.62
CA SER A 107 -4.58 6.13 2.80
C SER A 107 -3.71 7.29 3.29
N LEU A 108 -3.97 8.51 2.78
CA LEU A 108 -3.34 9.75 3.24
C LEU A 108 -3.67 10.12 4.70
N GLY A 109 -4.67 9.47 5.30
CA GLY A 109 -5.15 9.81 6.63
C GLY A 109 -6.07 11.04 6.66
N ASP A 110 -6.31 11.66 5.52
CA ASP A 110 -7.26 12.76 5.31
C ASP A 110 -8.08 12.56 4.05
N MET A 111 -9.18 13.32 3.94
CA MET A 111 -10.04 13.34 2.76
C MET A 111 -9.59 14.44 1.81
N LEU A 112 -9.91 14.24 0.52
CA LEU A 112 -9.71 15.28 -0.48
C LEU A 112 -10.78 16.38 -0.38
N SER A 113 -10.41 17.58 -0.83
CA SER A 113 -11.33 18.71 -0.98
C SER A 113 -12.50 18.32 -1.92
N PRO A 114 -13.74 18.78 -1.66
CA PRO A 114 -14.13 19.72 -0.60
C PRO A 114 -14.44 19.07 0.75
N MET A 115 -14.33 17.74 0.89
CA MET A 115 -14.69 17.03 2.13
C MET A 115 -13.57 17.02 3.17
N GLY A 116 -12.35 17.32 2.76
CA GLY A 116 -11.17 17.44 3.62
C GLY A 116 -10.25 18.55 3.14
N PRO A 117 -9.11 18.73 3.82
CA PRO A 117 -8.20 19.86 3.56
C PRO A 117 -7.25 19.63 2.37
N VAL A 118 -7.12 18.39 1.87
CA VAL A 118 -6.09 18.03 0.88
C VAL A 118 -6.65 18.21 -0.54
N SER A 119 -5.99 18.98 -1.39
CA SER A 119 -6.31 19.05 -2.82
C SER A 119 -5.85 17.78 -3.55
N PHE A 120 -6.40 17.54 -4.75
CA PHE A 120 -5.98 16.41 -5.58
C PHE A 120 -4.49 16.49 -5.96
N ASP A 121 -4.00 17.69 -6.30
CA ASP A 121 -2.59 17.87 -6.68
C ASP A 121 -1.64 17.69 -5.48
N GLU A 122 -2.00 18.18 -4.28
CA GLU A 122 -1.24 17.89 -3.06
C GLU A 122 -1.18 16.39 -2.75
N ALA A 123 -2.26 15.65 -3.02
CA ALA A 123 -2.25 14.20 -2.87
C ALA A 123 -1.32 13.54 -3.89
N VAL A 124 -1.33 13.98 -5.15
CA VAL A 124 -0.39 13.50 -6.19
C VAL A 124 1.04 13.76 -5.77
N ASP A 125 1.38 14.97 -5.34
CA ASP A 125 2.74 15.32 -4.94
C ASP A 125 3.20 14.50 -3.72
N CYS A 126 2.32 14.31 -2.75
CA CYS A 126 2.60 13.49 -1.57
C CYS A 126 2.87 12.02 -1.92
N PHE A 127 2.07 11.43 -2.78
CA PHE A 127 2.29 10.07 -3.24
C PHE A 127 3.50 9.95 -4.18
N ALA A 128 3.77 10.96 -5.02
CA ALA A 128 4.94 10.95 -5.90
C ALA A 128 6.25 10.98 -5.10
N GLN A 129 6.29 11.77 -4.03
CA GLN A 129 7.40 11.77 -3.09
C GLN A 129 7.63 10.38 -2.49
N GLN A 130 6.59 9.75 -1.96
CA GLN A 130 6.68 8.42 -1.38
C GLN A 130 7.09 7.39 -2.43
N ALA A 131 6.43 7.37 -3.59
CA ALA A 131 6.71 6.43 -4.67
C ALA A 131 8.16 6.57 -5.18
N GLY A 132 8.72 7.79 -5.24
CA GLY A 132 10.11 8.02 -5.59
C GLY A 132 11.08 7.31 -4.66
N PHE A 133 10.88 7.39 -3.35
CA PHE A 133 11.72 6.67 -2.38
C PHE A 133 11.61 5.15 -2.51
N LEU A 134 10.41 4.64 -2.79
CA LEU A 134 10.18 3.21 -3.01
C LEU A 134 10.82 2.73 -4.31
N GLU A 135 10.73 3.53 -5.40
CA GLU A 135 11.36 3.24 -6.69
C GLU A 135 12.88 3.16 -6.57
N ASP A 136 13.49 4.14 -5.90
CA ASP A 136 14.95 4.20 -5.69
C ASP A 136 15.49 2.98 -4.92
N GLU A 137 14.70 2.43 -3.99
CA GLU A 137 15.05 1.22 -3.23
C GLU A 137 14.71 -0.08 -3.99
N GLY A 138 14.19 0.03 -5.20
CA GLY A 138 14.04 -1.08 -6.11
C GLY A 138 12.90 -2.04 -5.77
N VAL A 139 11.71 -1.51 -5.44
CA VAL A 139 10.49 -2.34 -5.35
C VAL A 139 10.19 -3.00 -6.69
N ASP A 140 9.52 -4.16 -6.67
CA ASP A 140 9.14 -4.87 -7.90
C ASP A 140 7.76 -4.44 -8.41
N VAL A 141 6.92 -3.93 -7.52
CA VAL A 141 5.55 -3.48 -7.77
C VAL A 141 5.13 -2.44 -6.75
N PHE A 142 4.30 -1.50 -7.17
CA PHE A 142 3.60 -0.60 -6.25
C PHE A 142 2.25 -1.21 -5.87
N LEU A 143 1.94 -1.24 -4.58
CA LEU A 143 0.67 -1.71 -4.06
C LEU A 143 -0.10 -0.54 -3.45
N ILE A 144 -1.13 -0.07 -4.14
CA ILE A 144 -2.06 0.95 -3.65
C ILE A 144 -3.24 0.20 -3.05
N GLU A 145 -3.33 0.12 -1.72
CA GLU A 145 -4.33 -0.74 -1.11
C GLU A 145 -5.19 -0.07 -0.04
N THR A 146 -6.35 -0.68 0.17
CA THR A 146 -7.31 -0.30 1.22
C THR A 146 -7.79 1.14 1.05
N ILE A 147 -7.95 1.57 -0.19
CA ILE A 147 -8.45 2.91 -0.52
C ILE A 147 -9.97 2.88 -0.61
N PHE A 148 -10.63 3.85 0.02
CA PHE A 148 -12.09 3.98 0.03
C PHE A 148 -12.62 5.15 -0.81
N ASP A 149 -11.73 6.01 -1.32
CA ASP A 149 -12.02 7.12 -2.23
C ASP A 149 -11.30 6.90 -3.56
N ILE A 150 -12.08 6.80 -4.63
CA ILE A 150 -11.55 6.60 -5.99
C ILE A 150 -10.59 7.72 -6.40
N ASN A 151 -10.82 8.96 -5.96
CA ASN A 151 -9.95 10.08 -6.32
C ASN A 151 -8.58 9.99 -5.63
N ILE A 152 -8.52 9.47 -4.40
CA ILE A 152 -7.24 9.17 -3.73
C ILE A 152 -6.49 8.08 -4.51
N ALA A 153 -7.18 7.03 -4.95
CA ALA A 153 -6.57 5.98 -5.75
C ALA A 153 -6.04 6.50 -7.11
N LEU A 154 -6.80 7.36 -7.78
CA LEU A 154 -6.39 8.01 -9.03
C LEU A 154 -5.18 8.92 -8.83
N ALA A 155 -5.14 9.68 -7.72
CA ALA A 155 -3.98 10.50 -7.38
C ALA A 155 -2.73 9.64 -7.15
N ALA A 156 -2.86 8.51 -6.43
CA ALA A 156 -1.76 7.59 -6.19
C ALA A 156 -1.26 6.93 -7.49
N ILE A 157 -2.15 6.49 -8.39
CA ILE A 157 -1.77 5.93 -9.69
C ILE A 157 -1.04 6.99 -10.54
N LYS A 158 -1.60 8.22 -10.63
CA LYS A 158 -0.96 9.34 -11.34
C LYS A 158 0.44 9.62 -10.79
N ALA A 159 0.59 9.62 -9.48
CA ALA A 159 1.86 9.83 -8.79
C ALA A 159 2.87 8.73 -9.14
N VAL A 160 2.48 7.44 -9.02
CA VAL A 160 3.36 6.33 -9.39
C VAL A 160 3.79 6.44 -10.85
N ARG A 161 2.86 6.71 -11.77
CA ARG A 161 3.17 6.84 -13.22
C ARG A 161 4.08 8.03 -13.53
N SER A 162 4.14 9.05 -12.67
CA SER A 162 5.07 10.18 -12.86
C SER A 162 6.53 9.85 -12.50
N VAL A 163 6.77 8.79 -11.74
CA VAL A 163 8.11 8.43 -11.23
C VAL A 163 8.58 7.03 -11.66
N SER A 164 7.67 6.16 -12.15
CA SER A 164 8.00 4.76 -12.44
C SER A 164 7.11 4.14 -13.51
N ASP A 165 7.71 3.27 -14.32
CA ASP A 165 7.02 2.38 -15.27
C ASP A 165 6.70 1.00 -14.66
N LYS A 166 7.12 0.71 -13.44
CA LYS A 166 6.85 -0.57 -12.77
C LYS A 166 5.36 -0.81 -12.58
N PRO A 167 4.92 -2.06 -12.46
CA PRO A 167 3.53 -2.39 -12.22
C PRO A 167 2.97 -1.68 -10.98
N ALA A 168 1.73 -1.17 -11.11
CA ALA A 168 0.95 -0.64 -10.00
C ALA A 168 -0.34 -1.45 -9.84
N PHE A 169 -0.48 -2.11 -8.71
CA PHE A 169 -1.69 -2.83 -8.33
C PHE A 169 -2.52 -1.95 -7.41
N CYS A 170 -3.82 -1.86 -7.67
CA CYS A 170 -4.69 -0.99 -6.89
C CYS A 170 -5.92 -1.73 -6.39
N SER A 171 -6.21 -1.64 -5.09
CA SER A 171 -7.40 -2.22 -4.49
C SER A 171 -8.20 -1.20 -3.69
N LEU A 172 -9.53 -1.25 -3.89
CA LEU A 172 -10.49 -0.42 -3.18
C LEU A 172 -11.27 -1.24 -2.16
N THR A 173 -11.79 -0.56 -1.14
CA THR A 173 -12.74 -1.14 -0.20
C THR A 173 -14.17 -0.81 -0.59
N PHE A 174 -15.03 -1.83 -0.58
CA PHE A 174 -16.45 -1.69 -0.88
C PHE A 174 -17.28 -2.18 0.31
N LYS A 175 -18.38 -1.47 0.57
CA LYS A 175 -19.38 -1.88 1.57
C LYS A 175 -20.64 -2.39 0.87
N LYS A 176 -21.23 -3.44 1.45
CA LYS A 176 -22.54 -3.92 1.02
C LYS A 176 -23.61 -2.90 1.42
N MET A 177 -24.36 -2.43 0.45
CA MET A 177 -25.49 -1.52 0.60
C MET A 177 -26.76 -2.16 0.02
N VAL A 178 -27.93 -1.51 0.16
CA VAL A 178 -29.22 -2.05 -0.33
C VAL A 178 -29.19 -2.37 -1.83
N LYS A 179 -28.48 -1.56 -2.64
CA LYS A 179 -28.42 -1.70 -4.11
C LYS A 179 -27.18 -2.45 -4.61
N GLY A 180 -26.38 -3.05 -3.75
CA GLY A 180 -25.12 -3.74 -4.12
C GLY A 180 -23.92 -3.26 -3.33
N PHE A 181 -22.72 -3.43 -3.90
CA PHE A 181 -21.49 -3.00 -3.27
C PHE A 181 -21.03 -1.65 -3.83
N PHE A 182 -20.64 -0.74 -2.94
CA PHE A 182 -20.17 0.59 -3.30
C PHE A 182 -19.04 1.03 -2.36
N THR A 183 -18.16 1.90 -2.84
CA THR A 183 -17.28 2.68 -1.96
C THR A 183 -18.14 3.56 -1.06
N ILE A 184 -17.55 4.11 0.01
CA ILE A 184 -18.30 5.04 0.89
C ILE A 184 -18.77 6.31 0.15
N PHE A 185 -18.17 6.64 -1.00
CA PHE A 185 -18.55 7.76 -1.86
C PHE A 185 -19.45 7.35 -3.02
N GLY A 186 -19.96 6.11 -3.03
CA GLY A 186 -20.97 5.66 -3.98
C GLY A 186 -20.46 5.13 -5.32
N SER A 187 -19.14 4.95 -5.48
CA SER A 187 -18.59 4.34 -6.70
C SER A 187 -18.84 2.84 -6.73
N SER A 188 -19.37 2.32 -7.85
CA SER A 188 -19.57 0.88 -8.05
C SER A 188 -18.23 0.17 -8.32
N PRO A 189 -18.11 -1.14 -8.01
CA PRO A 189 -16.89 -1.90 -8.36
C PRO A 189 -16.57 -1.83 -9.86
N ARG A 190 -17.57 -2.00 -10.73
CA ARG A 190 -17.39 -1.97 -12.18
C ARG A 190 -16.80 -0.64 -12.66
N ASP A 191 -17.38 0.47 -12.25
CA ASP A 191 -16.92 1.80 -12.68
C ASP A 191 -15.56 2.12 -12.11
N SER A 192 -15.33 1.75 -10.84
CA SER A 192 -14.04 1.92 -10.17
C SER A 192 -12.93 1.15 -10.87
N MET A 193 -13.14 -0.13 -11.18
CA MET A 193 -12.13 -0.95 -11.88
C MET A 193 -11.79 -0.40 -13.25
N LYS A 194 -12.82 0.08 -14.01
CA LYS A 194 -12.58 0.72 -15.29
C LYS A 194 -11.74 1.98 -15.16
N LEU A 195 -12.13 2.89 -14.26
CA LEU A 195 -11.40 4.15 -14.05
C LEU A 195 -9.94 3.93 -13.63
N LEU A 196 -9.67 2.97 -12.73
CA LEU A 196 -8.32 2.66 -12.30
C LEU A 196 -7.48 2.04 -13.41
N GLY A 197 -8.07 1.16 -14.22
CA GLY A 197 -7.41 0.58 -15.39
C GLY A 197 -7.08 1.65 -16.43
N ASP A 198 -8.03 2.52 -16.76
CA ASP A 198 -7.85 3.63 -17.70
C ASP A 198 -6.76 4.63 -17.19
N ALA A 199 -6.61 4.77 -15.88
CA ALA A 199 -5.57 5.59 -15.25
C ALA A 199 -4.17 4.94 -15.23
N GLY A 200 -4.04 3.68 -15.64
CA GLY A 200 -2.75 2.99 -15.76
C GLY A 200 -2.44 2.00 -14.64
N ALA A 201 -3.42 1.56 -13.85
CA ALA A 201 -3.22 0.43 -12.95
C ALA A 201 -2.98 -0.85 -13.75
N SER A 202 -1.95 -1.63 -13.38
CA SER A 202 -1.60 -2.90 -14.02
C SER A 202 -2.48 -4.05 -13.56
N ALA A 203 -3.02 -3.95 -12.35
CA ALA A 203 -4.05 -4.84 -11.81
C ALA A 203 -4.98 -4.03 -10.91
N VAL A 204 -6.25 -4.41 -10.89
CA VAL A 204 -7.28 -3.77 -10.08
C VAL A 204 -8.06 -4.80 -9.29
N GLY A 205 -8.45 -4.46 -8.07
CA GLY A 205 -9.10 -5.42 -7.19
C GLY A 205 -9.90 -4.77 -6.07
N ALA A 206 -10.44 -5.61 -5.24
CA ALA A 206 -11.18 -5.23 -4.06
C ALA A 206 -10.58 -5.91 -2.82
N ARG A 207 -10.50 -5.16 -1.73
CA ARG A 207 -10.26 -5.69 -0.42
C ARG A 207 -11.58 -5.73 0.34
N SER A 208 -11.98 -6.91 0.78
CA SER A 208 -13.18 -7.05 1.59
C SER A 208 -12.90 -6.59 3.02
N GLU A 209 -13.74 -5.67 3.52
CA GLU A 209 -13.81 -5.35 4.95
C GLU A 209 -14.83 -6.23 5.68
N GLU A 210 -15.46 -7.17 5.01
CA GLU A 210 -16.34 -8.10 5.70
C GLU A 210 -15.51 -8.86 6.72
N ARG A 211 -15.76 -8.58 7.99
CA ARG A 211 -15.34 -9.46 9.06
C ARG A 211 -15.86 -10.84 8.69
N ARG A 212 -14.97 -11.78 8.48
CA ARG A 212 -15.32 -13.18 8.56
C ARG A 212 -15.84 -13.40 9.97
N VAL A 213 -17.16 -13.43 10.10
CA VAL A 213 -17.79 -14.00 11.26
C VAL A 213 -17.59 -15.50 11.08
N GLY A 214 -16.54 -16.01 11.72
CA GLY A 214 -16.33 -17.43 11.87
C GLY A 214 -17.28 -17.96 12.90
#